data_9f4e9f44f6044e60ae5e8c9693f104e5
#
_entry.id   9f4e9f44f6044e60ae5e8c9693f104e5
#
_cell.length_a   1.000
_cell.length_b   1.000
_cell.length_c   1.000
_cell.angle_alpha   90.00
_cell.angle_beta   90.00
_cell.angle_gamma   90.00
#
_symmetry.space_group_name_H-M   'P 1'
#
loop_
_entity.id
_entity.type
_entity.pdbx_description
1 polymer ?
#
loop_
_entity_poly.entity_id
_entity_poly.type
_entity_poly.pdbx_seq_one_letter_code
_entity_poly.pdbx_strand_id
1 'polypeptide(L)'
;MENLFILEDPGCDFSILQKMAEEGDIKAKVELATCYRDRFDATDDDLSKAIELLEYAAKKGDDNAMAELWMTYLNLGDDKTANKWIKKMHDLHVKNHQKSPSLQTEFNLAFDMQFGFGVEQNISETKRIFESLAKRGFGEAFCGLGLMYEDGPFRKNKPAAIRRYKKGTELYNPNCMMRMAEHYMESGEDYNPEEAYRLYHTLSKYKYGWPEAQVKMAEYYTYELYGNDKADWEKAKRYLEAASSLGSHDAAIFLKALTLAEEECIKVNGSLENTPKEQKGYRLAAAMETIRNEFWKI
;
A
#
# COMPACT_ATOMS: atom_id res chain seq x y z
N MET A 1 -11.91 -20.23 20.47
CA MET A 1 -11.59 -19.92 19.06
C MET A 1 -12.91 -19.64 18.39
N GLU A 2 -13.43 -18.45 18.65
CA GLU A 2 -14.71 -18.01 18.15
C GLU A 2 -14.53 -17.40 16.78
N ASN A 3 -15.38 -17.83 15.88
CA ASN A 3 -15.60 -17.36 14.53
C ASN A 3 -15.27 -15.88 14.34
N LEU A 4 -14.08 -15.59 13.83
CA LEU A 4 -13.89 -14.38 13.06
C LEU A 4 -14.74 -14.58 11.81
N PHE A 5 -15.97 -14.09 11.82
CA PHE A 5 -16.73 -13.84 10.60
C PHE A 5 -15.93 -12.83 9.81
N ILE A 6 -15.08 -13.36 8.95
CA ILE A 6 -14.30 -12.60 8.00
C ILE A 6 -15.33 -12.00 7.06
N LEU A 7 -15.59 -10.71 7.20
CA LEU A 7 -16.36 -9.97 6.23
C LEU A 7 -15.72 -10.24 4.86
N GLU A 8 -16.48 -10.78 3.93
CA GLU A 8 -16.01 -11.13 2.59
C GLU A 8 -15.76 -9.88 1.72
N ASP A 9 -16.12 -8.69 2.23
CA ASP A 9 -15.99 -7.43 1.55
C ASP A 9 -14.65 -6.74 1.87
N PRO A 10 -14.11 -5.91 0.95
CA PRO A 10 -12.93 -5.10 1.21
C PRO A 10 -13.15 -4.20 2.43
N GLY A 11 -12.12 -4.05 3.26
CA GLY A 11 -12.25 -3.38 4.56
C GLY A 11 -12.47 -1.88 4.49
N CYS A 12 -12.03 -1.22 3.43
CA CYS A 12 -12.13 0.23 3.28
C CYS A 12 -12.18 0.61 1.79
N ASP A 13 -12.95 1.64 1.48
CA ASP A 13 -13.04 2.29 0.18
C ASP A 13 -13.06 3.83 0.35
N PHE A 14 -13.15 4.56 -0.75
CA PHE A 14 -13.18 6.03 -0.77
C PHE A 14 -14.34 6.60 0.06
N SER A 15 -15.53 6.01 0.00
CA SER A 15 -16.71 6.51 0.72
C SER A 15 -16.56 6.35 2.23
N ILE A 16 -15.95 5.27 2.67
CA ILE A 16 -15.61 5.00 4.06
C ILE A 16 -14.55 6.00 4.54
N LEU A 17 -13.48 6.22 3.75
CA LEU A 17 -12.45 7.23 4.07
C LEU A 17 -13.03 8.63 4.16
N GLN A 18 -13.90 9.01 3.22
CA GLN A 18 -14.55 10.31 3.22
C GLN A 18 -15.35 10.52 4.50
N LYS A 19 -16.19 9.56 4.88
CA LYS A 19 -16.97 9.62 6.12
C LYS A 19 -16.07 9.73 7.35
N MET A 20 -15.02 8.91 7.46
CA MET A 20 -14.08 8.98 8.56
C MET A 20 -13.37 10.36 8.63
N ALA A 21 -12.99 10.92 7.48
CA ALA A 21 -12.37 12.22 7.39
C ALA A 21 -13.33 13.35 7.82
N GLU A 22 -14.61 13.28 7.45
CA GLU A 22 -15.67 14.19 7.89
C GLU A 22 -15.90 14.10 9.41
N GLU A 23 -15.81 12.90 9.99
CA GLU A 23 -15.88 12.66 11.43
C GLU A 23 -14.63 13.15 12.19
N GLY A 24 -13.60 13.60 11.49
CA GLY A 24 -12.41 14.24 12.05
C GLY A 24 -11.19 13.32 12.21
N ASP A 25 -11.22 12.10 11.68
CA ASP A 25 -10.06 11.19 11.68
C ASP A 25 -8.94 11.78 10.81
N ILE A 26 -7.83 12.15 11.45
CA ILE A 26 -6.70 12.82 10.77
C ILE A 26 -6.01 11.88 9.77
N LYS A 27 -5.86 10.59 10.12
CA LYS A 27 -5.27 9.61 9.20
C LYS A 27 -6.15 9.40 7.98
N ALA A 28 -7.47 9.30 8.17
CA ALA A 28 -8.40 9.22 7.05
C ALA A 28 -8.33 10.45 6.13
N LYS A 29 -8.08 11.66 6.68
CA LYS A 29 -7.85 12.87 5.86
C LYS A 29 -6.58 12.77 5.02
N VAL A 30 -5.52 12.19 5.57
CA VAL A 30 -4.27 11.98 4.82
C VAL A 30 -4.48 10.98 3.69
N GLU A 31 -5.07 9.82 3.99
CA GLU A 31 -5.36 8.80 2.98
C GLU A 31 -6.35 9.31 1.92
N LEU A 32 -7.36 10.07 2.32
CA LEU A 32 -8.30 10.69 1.38
C LEU A 32 -7.60 11.70 0.45
N ALA A 33 -6.63 12.44 0.97
CA ALA A 33 -5.83 13.36 0.17
C ALA A 33 -4.97 12.63 -0.86
N THR A 34 -4.35 11.51 -0.50
CA THR A 34 -3.60 10.68 -1.46
C THR A 34 -4.53 10.11 -2.53
N CYS A 35 -5.74 9.67 -2.16
CA CYS A 35 -6.74 9.24 -3.14
C CYS A 35 -7.10 10.35 -4.15
N TYR A 36 -7.32 11.59 -3.69
CA TYR A 36 -7.59 12.72 -4.58
C TYR A 36 -6.42 13.01 -5.52
N ARG A 37 -5.19 13.00 -5.00
CA ARG A 37 -3.97 13.27 -5.79
C ARG A 37 -3.65 12.19 -6.80
N ASP A 38 -3.78 10.92 -6.40
CA ASP A 38 -3.25 9.79 -7.14
C ASP A 38 -4.29 9.10 -8.05
N ARG A 39 -5.51 9.62 -8.11
CA ARG A 39 -6.52 9.13 -9.06
C ARG A 39 -6.07 9.36 -10.49
N PHE A 40 -6.37 8.38 -11.36
CA PHE A 40 -6.04 8.44 -12.78
C PHE A 40 -6.62 9.68 -13.51
N ASP A 41 -7.81 10.09 -13.11
CA ASP A 41 -8.56 11.24 -13.64
C ASP A 41 -8.47 12.48 -12.73
N ALA A 42 -7.44 12.54 -11.89
CA ALA A 42 -7.24 13.66 -10.96
C ALA A 42 -7.16 15.00 -11.70
N THR A 43 -7.93 15.95 -11.23
CA THR A 43 -7.99 17.32 -11.74
C THR A 43 -7.19 18.26 -10.87
N ASP A 44 -6.94 19.50 -11.34
CA ASP A 44 -6.34 20.56 -10.52
C ASP A 44 -7.17 20.87 -9.26
N ASP A 45 -8.50 20.69 -9.32
CA ASP A 45 -9.40 20.83 -8.18
C ASP A 45 -9.19 19.71 -7.16
N ASP A 46 -8.99 18.47 -7.62
CA ASP A 46 -8.66 17.33 -6.74
C ASP A 46 -7.31 17.51 -6.07
N LEU A 47 -6.31 17.97 -6.83
CA LEU A 47 -4.99 18.29 -6.27
C LEU A 47 -5.08 19.42 -5.21
N SER A 48 -5.89 20.43 -5.46
CA SER A 48 -6.13 21.51 -4.50
C SER A 48 -6.78 20.99 -3.22
N LYS A 49 -7.79 20.12 -3.32
CA LYS A 49 -8.43 19.44 -2.17
C LYS A 49 -7.43 18.58 -1.40
N ALA A 50 -6.59 17.84 -2.12
CA ALA A 50 -5.54 17.02 -1.49
C ALA A 50 -4.60 17.87 -0.64
N ILE A 51 -4.09 18.98 -1.20
CA ILE A 51 -3.22 19.92 -0.47
C ILE A 51 -3.93 20.50 0.75
N GLU A 52 -5.20 20.91 0.66
CA GLU A 52 -5.97 21.44 1.79
C GLU A 52 -6.11 20.43 2.93
N LEU A 53 -6.43 19.18 2.61
CA LEU A 53 -6.55 18.09 3.59
C LEU A 53 -5.21 17.79 4.27
N LEU A 54 -4.13 17.74 3.49
CA LEU A 54 -2.77 17.51 3.99
C LEU A 54 -2.30 18.67 4.88
N GLU A 55 -2.53 19.92 4.46
CA GLU A 55 -2.18 21.08 5.27
C GLU A 55 -2.96 21.12 6.60
N TYR A 56 -4.23 20.72 6.57
CA TYR A 56 -5.02 20.60 7.79
C TYR A 56 -4.42 19.56 8.73
N ALA A 57 -4.12 18.36 8.23
CA ALA A 57 -3.51 17.28 9.02
C ALA A 57 -2.11 17.67 9.55
N ALA A 58 -1.28 18.27 8.72
CA ALA A 58 0.05 18.76 9.10
C ALA A 58 -0.01 19.85 10.20
N LYS A 59 -1.00 20.76 10.16
CA LYS A 59 -1.26 21.74 11.24
C LYS A 59 -1.67 21.07 12.56
N LYS A 60 -2.23 19.85 12.51
CA LYS A 60 -2.52 19.03 13.70
C LYS A 60 -1.33 18.21 14.17
N GLY A 61 -0.20 18.29 13.48
CA GLY A 61 1.04 17.61 13.84
C GLY A 61 1.15 16.18 13.28
N ASP A 62 0.45 15.90 12.20
CA ASP A 62 0.60 14.64 11.48
C ASP A 62 1.85 14.71 10.58
N ASP A 63 2.80 13.83 10.84
CA ASP A 63 4.09 13.76 10.14
C ASP A 63 3.95 13.13 8.75
N ASN A 64 3.03 12.17 8.57
CA ASN A 64 2.74 11.61 7.25
C ASN A 64 2.18 12.68 6.31
N ALA A 65 1.27 13.54 6.81
CA ALA A 65 0.77 14.66 6.01
C ALA A 65 1.89 15.62 5.57
N MET A 66 2.89 15.84 6.42
CA MET A 66 4.06 16.68 6.05
C MET A 66 4.93 16.00 4.98
N ALA A 67 5.11 14.68 5.06
CA ALA A 67 5.82 13.89 4.05
C ALA A 67 5.06 13.89 2.71
N GLU A 68 3.73 13.74 2.72
CA GLU A 68 2.90 13.79 1.53
C GLU A 68 2.90 15.18 0.88
N LEU A 69 2.89 16.26 1.67
CA LEU A 69 3.06 17.63 1.15
C LEU A 69 4.45 17.82 0.52
N TRP A 70 5.50 17.31 1.13
CA TRP A 70 6.84 17.33 0.54
C TRP A 70 6.83 16.65 -0.83
N MET A 71 6.32 15.44 -0.94
CA MET A 71 6.22 14.68 -2.19
C MET A 71 5.38 15.43 -3.24
N THR A 72 4.22 15.95 -2.83
CA THR A 72 3.32 16.70 -3.71
C THR A 72 4.00 17.93 -4.30
N TYR A 73 4.69 18.74 -3.48
CA TYR A 73 5.38 19.94 -3.95
C TYR A 73 6.64 19.62 -4.78
N LEU A 74 7.32 18.48 -4.52
CA LEU A 74 8.39 17.99 -5.41
C LEU A 74 7.85 17.66 -6.81
N ASN A 75 6.72 16.96 -6.87
CA ASN A 75 6.09 16.61 -8.15
C ASN A 75 5.60 17.86 -8.92
N LEU A 76 5.24 18.92 -8.21
CA LEU A 76 4.90 20.23 -8.80
C LEU A 76 6.12 21.08 -9.18
N GLY A 77 7.35 20.63 -8.88
CA GLY A 77 8.59 21.38 -9.12
C GLY A 77 8.81 22.55 -8.15
N ASP A 78 8.06 22.62 -7.05
CA ASP A 78 8.28 23.63 -5.99
C ASP A 78 9.18 23.08 -4.88
N ASP A 79 10.46 22.90 -5.20
CA ASP A 79 11.48 22.41 -4.26
C ASP A 79 11.57 23.27 -2.99
N LYS A 80 11.29 24.56 -3.08
CA LYS A 80 11.37 25.49 -1.95
C LYS A 80 10.29 25.18 -0.92
N THR A 81 9.06 24.95 -1.36
CA THR A 81 7.95 24.59 -0.48
C THR A 81 8.09 23.16 0.03
N ALA A 82 8.52 22.25 -0.84
CA ALA A 82 8.84 20.87 -0.45
C ALA A 82 9.87 20.85 0.70
N ASN A 83 11.01 21.52 0.55
CA ASN A 83 12.05 21.59 1.58
C ASN A 83 11.58 22.21 2.90
N LYS A 84 10.61 23.12 2.87
CA LYS A 84 10.00 23.65 4.11
C LYS A 84 9.21 22.57 4.86
N TRP A 85 8.46 21.74 4.14
CA TRP A 85 7.64 20.71 4.76
C TRP A 85 8.48 19.60 5.36
N ILE A 86 9.51 19.12 4.65
CA ILE A 86 10.39 18.06 5.17
C ILE A 86 11.20 18.55 6.40
N LYS A 87 11.61 19.81 6.42
CA LYS A 87 12.24 20.41 7.58
C LYS A 87 11.28 20.52 8.77
N LYS A 88 10.02 20.96 8.54
CA LYS A 88 9.02 21.01 9.61
C LYS A 88 8.73 19.63 10.21
N MET A 89 8.72 18.58 9.37
CA MET A 89 8.57 17.21 9.83
C MET A 89 9.72 16.81 10.77
N HIS A 90 10.96 17.05 10.34
CA HIS A 90 12.12 16.76 11.18
C HIS A 90 12.09 17.55 12.49
N ASP A 91 11.80 18.85 12.47
CA ASP A 91 11.68 19.69 13.65
C ASP A 91 10.59 19.16 14.62
N LEU A 92 9.49 18.63 14.08
CA LEU A 92 8.43 17.97 14.84
C LEU A 92 8.95 16.67 15.49
N HIS A 93 9.68 15.84 14.76
CA HIS A 93 10.27 14.60 15.29
C HIS A 93 11.24 14.88 16.44
N VAL A 94 12.11 15.89 16.29
CA VAL A 94 13.02 16.34 17.35
C VAL A 94 12.24 16.80 18.58
N LYS A 95 11.23 17.65 18.39
CA LYS A 95 10.38 18.16 19.48
C LYS A 95 9.64 17.03 20.20
N ASN A 96 9.07 16.09 19.45
CA ASN A 96 8.34 14.96 20.02
C ASN A 96 9.26 14.05 20.81
N HIS A 97 10.46 13.77 20.30
CA HIS A 97 11.45 12.97 21.01
C HIS A 97 11.94 13.64 22.29
N GLN A 98 12.21 14.96 22.26
CA GLN A 98 12.61 15.72 23.46
C GLN A 98 11.50 15.74 24.53
N LYS A 99 10.24 15.86 24.10
CA LYS A 99 9.09 15.93 25.02
C LYS A 99 8.74 14.56 25.61
N SER A 100 8.77 13.51 24.81
CA SER A 100 8.35 12.15 25.19
C SER A 100 9.15 11.11 24.42
N PRO A 101 10.36 10.78 24.84
CA PRO A 101 11.18 9.73 24.20
C PRO A 101 10.43 8.40 24.16
N SER A 102 10.37 7.79 22.97
CA SER A 102 9.74 6.48 22.75
C SER A 102 10.43 5.75 21.60
N LEU A 103 10.14 4.46 21.41
CA LEU A 103 10.66 3.69 20.27
C LEU A 103 10.25 4.33 18.93
N GLN A 104 9.04 4.82 18.85
CA GLN A 104 8.52 5.50 17.65
C GLN A 104 9.28 6.79 17.37
N THR A 105 9.46 7.65 18.37
CA THR A 105 10.16 8.94 18.16
C THR A 105 11.64 8.74 17.86
N GLU A 106 12.29 7.72 18.43
CA GLU A 106 13.66 7.33 18.11
C GLU A 106 13.76 6.79 16.67
N PHE A 107 12.77 5.99 16.24
CA PHE A 107 12.68 5.48 14.88
C PHE A 107 12.51 6.62 13.87
N ASN A 108 11.60 7.57 14.11
CA ASN A 108 11.35 8.69 13.22
C ASN A 108 12.62 9.52 12.99
N LEU A 109 13.39 9.82 14.04
CA LEU A 109 14.68 10.53 13.90
C LEU A 109 15.70 9.73 13.10
N ALA A 110 15.76 8.42 13.31
CA ALA A 110 16.67 7.56 12.55
C ALA A 110 16.22 7.44 11.08
N PHE A 111 14.91 7.44 10.82
CA PHE A 111 14.35 7.46 9.47
C PHE A 111 14.69 8.77 8.75
N ASP A 112 14.57 9.91 9.41
CA ASP A 112 15.00 11.20 8.87
C ASP A 112 16.49 11.17 8.47
N MET A 113 17.35 10.62 9.33
CA MET A 113 18.79 10.45 9.03
C MET A 113 19.05 9.46 7.88
N GLN A 114 18.18 8.46 7.67
CA GLN A 114 18.33 7.54 6.55
C GLN A 114 18.24 8.24 5.20
N PHE A 115 17.30 9.16 5.08
CA PHE A 115 16.96 9.83 3.82
C PHE A 115 17.49 11.27 3.73
N GLY A 116 18.06 11.80 4.81
CA GLY A 116 18.49 13.21 4.85
C GLY A 116 17.32 14.19 4.98
N PHE A 117 16.21 13.78 5.59
CA PHE A 117 15.01 14.59 5.75
C PHE A 117 15.21 15.66 6.81
N GLY A 118 15.58 16.88 6.39
CA GLY A 118 15.83 18.01 7.26
C GLY A 118 17.10 17.90 8.14
N VAL A 119 17.87 16.83 7.98
CA VAL A 119 19.10 16.50 8.71
C VAL A 119 20.13 15.88 7.75
N GLU A 120 21.40 15.91 8.09
CA GLU A 120 22.44 15.23 7.30
C GLU A 120 22.21 13.70 7.28
N GLN A 121 22.31 13.11 6.11
CA GLN A 121 22.16 11.67 5.93
C GLN A 121 23.27 10.90 6.65
N ASN A 122 22.88 9.90 7.46
CA ASN A 122 23.83 9.03 8.15
C ASN A 122 23.33 7.58 8.22
N ILE A 123 23.58 6.84 7.16
CA ILE A 123 23.13 5.45 6.99
C ILE A 123 23.70 4.50 8.07
N SER A 124 24.96 4.69 8.46
CA SER A 124 25.62 3.82 9.46
C SER A 124 25.00 3.99 10.84
N GLU A 125 24.73 5.23 11.23
CA GLU A 125 24.07 5.52 12.51
C GLU A 125 22.60 5.07 12.50
N THR A 126 21.88 5.30 11.39
CA THR A 126 20.52 4.78 11.20
C THR A 126 20.45 3.28 11.42
N LYS A 127 21.35 2.52 10.79
CA LYS A 127 21.41 1.06 10.98
C LYS A 127 21.60 0.68 12.43
N ARG A 128 22.54 1.34 13.14
CA ARG A 128 22.81 1.08 14.56
C ARG A 128 21.56 1.32 15.41
N ILE A 129 20.83 2.40 15.15
CA ILE A 129 19.59 2.72 15.84
C ILE A 129 18.50 1.70 15.53
N PHE A 130 18.29 1.36 14.26
CA PHE A 130 17.30 0.34 13.89
C PHE A 130 17.61 -1.03 14.50
N GLU A 131 18.88 -1.43 14.57
CA GLU A 131 19.28 -2.68 15.25
C GLU A 131 18.97 -2.63 16.76
N SER A 132 19.15 -1.49 17.39
CA SER A 132 18.78 -1.27 18.80
C SER A 132 17.27 -1.37 19.00
N LEU A 133 16.49 -0.69 18.16
CA LEU A 133 15.03 -0.70 18.19
C LEU A 133 14.45 -2.11 17.92
N ALA A 134 15.02 -2.83 16.95
CA ALA A 134 14.63 -4.20 16.65
C ALA A 134 14.86 -5.15 17.82
N LYS A 135 15.99 -5.01 18.53
CA LYS A 135 16.27 -5.76 19.78
C LYS A 135 15.24 -5.48 20.88
N ARG A 136 14.66 -4.30 20.87
CA ARG A 136 13.61 -3.87 21.82
C ARG A 136 12.19 -4.24 21.33
N GLY A 137 12.07 -5.00 20.22
CA GLY A 137 10.80 -5.52 19.68
C GLY A 137 9.99 -4.51 18.86
N PHE A 138 10.62 -3.49 18.30
CA PHE A 138 9.95 -2.48 17.50
C PHE A 138 9.80 -2.96 16.03
N GLY A 139 8.56 -3.21 15.60
CA GLY A 139 8.25 -3.85 14.31
C GLY A 139 8.74 -3.07 13.09
N GLU A 140 8.59 -1.74 13.09
CA GLU A 140 9.00 -0.85 12.02
C GLU A 140 10.52 -0.89 11.78
N ALA A 141 11.30 -1.07 12.83
CA ALA A 141 12.76 -1.19 12.71
C ALA A 141 13.18 -2.47 11.97
N PHE A 142 12.42 -3.55 12.10
CA PHE A 142 12.67 -4.75 11.30
C PHE A 142 12.39 -4.51 9.81
N CYS A 143 11.33 -3.76 9.49
CA CYS A 143 11.03 -3.40 8.11
C CYS A 143 12.14 -2.48 7.53
N GLY A 144 12.52 -1.44 8.26
CA GLY A 144 13.60 -0.54 7.85
C GLY A 144 14.92 -1.27 7.60
N LEU A 145 15.31 -2.19 8.50
CA LEU A 145 16.48 -3.05 8.30
C LEU A 145 16.34 -3.98 7.10
N GLY A 146 15.15 -4.54 6.87
CA GLY A 146 14.86 -5.37 5.71
C GLY A 146 15.12 -4.61 4.40
N LEU A 147 14.54 -3.42 4.27
CA LEU A 147 14.73 -2.55 3.11
C LEU A 147 16.21 -2.15 2.91
N MET A 148 16.93 -1.86 3.98
CA MET A 148 18.37 -1.57 3.91
C MET A 148 19.19 -2.74 3.34
N TYR A 149 18.79 -3.99 3.58
CA TYR A 149 19.43 -5.18 3.02
C TYR A 149 18.91 -5.56 1.63
N GLU A 150 17.68 -5.21 1.28
CA GLU A 150 17.08 -5.56 0.00
C GLU A 150 17.60 -4.66 -1.11
N ASP A 151 17.42 -3.34 -0.98
CA ASP A 151 17.72 -2.34 -2.00
C ASP A 151 18.74 -1.29 -1.56
N GLY A 152 19.11 -1.31 -0.30
CA GLY A 152 19.91 -0.27 0.33
C GLY A 152 21.43 -0.43 0.13
N PRO A 153 22.21 0.42 0.81
CA PRO A 153 23.66 0.53 0.66
C PRO A 153 24.46 -0.67 1.19
N PHE A 154 23.80 -1.63 1.85
CA PHE A 154 24.45 -2.80 2.44
C PHE A 154 24.38 -4.02 1.52
N ARG A 155 25.00 -3.98 0.35
CA ARG A 155 25.08 -5.09 -0.60
C ARG A 155 23.79 -5.94 -0.60
N LYS A 156 23.01 -5.87 -1.65
CA LYS A 156 21.76 -6.64 -1.83
C LYS A 156 21.87 -8.03 -1.21
N ASN A 157 21.26 -8.23 -0.07
CA ASN A 157 21.30 -9.46 0.70
C ASN A 157 19.87 -9.89 1.05
N LYS A 158 19.21 -10.46 0.03
CA LYS A 158 17.83 -10.90 0.13
C LYS A 158 17.56 -11.84 1.32
N PRO A 159 18.40 -12.87 1.60
CA PRO A 159 18.20 -13.72 2.78
C PRO A 159 18.25 -12.96 4.11
N ALA A 160 19.07 -11.89 4.22
CA ALA A 160 19.09 -11.07 5.41
C ALA A 160 17.83 -10.18 5.51
N ALA A 161 17.34 -9.64 4.39
CA ALA A 161 16.10 -8.88 4.34
C ALA A 161 14.91 -9.74 4.77
N ILE A 162 14.75 -10.94 4.20
CA ILE A 162 13.68 -11.88 4.52
C ILE A 162 13.65 -12.22 6.01
N ARG A 163 14.82 -12.51 6.62
CA ARG A 163 14.87 -12.76 8.06
C ARG A 163 14.37 -11.58 8.89
N ARG A 164 14.59 -10.34 8.43
CA ARG A 164 14.08 -9.14 9.10
C ARG A 164 12.58 -8.99 8.89
N TYR A 165 12.10 -9.13 7.65
CA TYR A 165 10.67 -9.06 7.35
C TYR A 165 9.87 -10.12 8.11
N LYS A 166 10.37 -11.36 8.20
CA LYS A 166 9.73 -12.41 8.98
C LYS A 166 9.55 -12.01 10.45
N LYS A 167 10.58 -11.41 11.06
CA LYS A 167 10.48 -10.90 12.44
C LYS A 167 9.49 -9.76 12.59
N GLY A 168 9.45 -8.83 11.65
CA GLY A 168 8.45 -7.75 11.65
C GLY A 168 7.02 -8.28 11.44
N THR A 169 6.85 -9.32 10.62
CA THR A 169 5.55 -10.00 10.41
C THR A 169 5.07 -10.69 11.70
N GLU A 170 5.94 -11.34 12.45
CA GLU A 170 5.63 -11.90 13.78
C GLU A 170 5.13 -10.83 14.77
N LEU A 171 5.52 -9.56 14.56
CA LEU A 171 5.06 -8.40 15.32
C LEU A 171 3.89 -7.65 14.67
N TYR A 172 3.24 -8.25 13.68
CA TYR A 172 2.12 -7.67 12.94
C TYR A 172 2.41 -6.33 12.26
N ASN A 173 3.68 -6.07 11.89
CA ASN A 173 4.01 -4.89 11.11
C ASN A 173 3.49 -5.03 9.68
N PRO A 174 2.60 -4.14 9.19
CA PRO A 174 1.92 -4.32 7.92
C PRO A 174 2.87 -4.23 6.71
N ASN A 175 3.88 -3.38 6.75
CA ASN A 175 4.88 -3.29 5.70
C ASN A 175 5.71 -4.59 5.59
N CYS A 176 6.11 -5.16 6.73
CA CYS A 176 6.79 -6.45 6.75
C CYS A 176 5.87 -7.59 6.27
N MET A 177 4.58 -7.55 6.63
CA MET A 177 3.59 -8.54 6.16
C MET A 177 3.46 -8.48 4.63
N MET A 178 3.42 -7.29 4.04
CA MET A 178 3.35 -7.12 2.59
C MET A 178 4.58 -7.71 1.90
N ARG A 179 5.80 -7.36 2.36
CA ARG A 179 7.05 -7.91 1.82
C ARG A 179 7.17 -9.42 1.97
N MET A 180 6.69 -9.97 3.08
CA MET A 180 6.66 -11.44 3.23
C MET A 180 5.64 -12.11 2.33
N ALA A 181 4.47 -11.50 2.13
CA ALA A 181 3.47 -12.02 1.22
C ALA A 181 3.99 -12.05 -0.23
N GLU A 182 4.65 -10.98 -0.68
CA GLU A 182 5.33 -10.91 -1.98
C GLU A 182 6.41 -12.01 -2.11
N HIS A 183 7.24 -12.16 -1.07
CA HIS A 183 8.27 -13.20 -1.06
C HIS A 183 7.71 -14.63 -1.15
N TYR A 184 6.62 -14.93 -0.43
CA TYR A 184 5.96 -16.23 -0.51
C TYR A 184 5.33 -16.53 -1.88
N MET A 185 5.12 -15.49 -2.71
CA MET A 185 4.64 -15.64 -4.09
C MET A 185 5.75 -15.86 -5.11
N GLU A 186 7.02 -15.62 -4.74
CA GLU A 186 8.14 -15.89 -5.63
C GLU A 186 8.40 -17.40 -5.75
N SER A 187 8.72 -17.84 -6.94
CA SER A 187 9.13 -19.23 -7.15
C SER A 187 10.43 -19.55 -6.40
N GLY A 188 10.46 -20.66 -5.67
CA GLY A 188 11.64 -21.07 -4.89
C GLY A 188 11.28 -21.97 -3.71
N GLU A 189 12.24 -22.20 -2.82
CA GLU A 189 12.06 -23.07 -1.64
C GLU A 189 11.01 -22.54 -0.65
N ASP A 190 10.87 -21.22 -0.57
CA ASP A 190 9.93 -20.54 0.34
C ASP A 190 8.55 -20.28 -0.30
N TYR A 191 8.31 -20.78 -1.54
CA TYR A 191 7.02 -20.58 -2.20
C TYR A 191 5.88 -21.13 -1.35
N ASN A 192 5.01 -20.24 -0.86
CA ASN A 192 3.91 -20.56 0.04
C ASN A 192 2.70 -19.66 -0.22
N PRO A 193 1.92 -19.95 -1.26
CA PRO A 193 0.79 -19.12 -1.66
C PRO A 193 -0.33 -19.05 -0.60
N GLU A 194 -0.51 -20.07 0.23
CA GLU A 194 -1.51 -20.06 1.29
C GLU A 194 -1.16 -19.01 2.36
N GLU A 195 0.11 -18.95 2.75
CA GLU A 195 0.58 -17.95 3.71
C GLU A 195 0.55 -16.54 3.11
N ALA A 196 0.91 -16.40 1.83
CA ALA A 196 0.77 -15.13 1.11
C ALA A 196 -0.68 -14.66 1.09
N TYR A 197 -1.64 -15.53 0.76
CA TYR A 197 -3.06 -15.23 0.82
C TYR A 197 -3.49 -14.75 2.21
N ARG A 198 -3.08 -15.46 3.28
CA ARG A 198 -3.42 -15.09 4.65
C ARG A 198 -2.94 -13.68 5.01
N LEU A 199 -1.72 -13.32 4.58
CA LEU A 199 -1.15 -12.01 4.81
C LEU A 199 -1.88 -10.91 3.99
N TYR A 200 -2.11 -11.14 2.69
CA TYR A 200 -2.87 -10.21 1.84
C TYR A 200 -4.29 -10.00 2.34
N HIS A 201 -4.97 -11.08 2.74
CA HIS A 201 -6.31 -10.99 3.31
C HIS A 201 -6.33 -10.14 4.59
N THR A 202 -5.34 -10.32 5.47
CA THR A 202 -5.22 -9.51 6.70
C THR A 202 -5.01 -8.02 6.36
N LEU A 203 -4.13 -7.72 5.40
CA LEU A 203 -3.85 -6.36 4.96
C LEU A 203 -5.03 -5.72 4.22
N SER A 204 -5.78 -6.48 3.42
CA SER A 204 -6.96 -5.97 2.70
C SER A 204 -8.07 -5.46 3.63
N LYS A 205 -8.04 -5.86 4.91
CA LYS A 205 -8.97 -5.41 5.95
C LYS A 205 -8.43 -4.25 6.79
N TYR A 206 -7.30 -3.67 6.39
CA TYR A 206 -6.71 -2.56 7.12
C TYR A 206 -7.67 -1.36 7.19
N LYS A 207 -7.74 -0.74 8.37
CA LYS A 207 -8.74 0.29 8.69
C LYS A 207 -8.78 1.46 7.68
N TYR A 208 -7.61 1.85 7.17
CA TYR A 208 -7.49 2.99 6.24
C TYR A 208 -7.36 2.56 4.78
N GLY A 209 -7.55 1.27 4.51
CA GLY A 209 -7.36 0.68 3.19
C GLY A 209 -5.91 0.23 2.96
N TRP A 210 -5.75 -0.71 2.04
CA TRP A 210 -4.46 -1.16 1.51
C TRP A 210 -4.66 -1.62 0.08
N PRO A 211 -4.64 -0.68 -0.89
CA PRO A 211 -5.03 -0.97 -2.27
C PRO A 211 -4.26 -2.13 -2.90
N GLU A 212 -2.95 -2.22 -2.64
CA GLU A 212 -2.11 -3.30 -3.18
C GLU A 212 -2.56 -4.68 -2.69
N ALA A 213 -2.88 -4.80 -1.40
CA ALA A 213 -3.40 -6.06 -0.85
C ALA A 213 -4.80 -6.38 -1.39
N GLN A 214 -5.64 -5.37 -1.63
CA GLN A 214 -6.96 -5.55 -2.24
C GLN A 214 -6.82 -6.04 -3.69
N VAL A 215 -5.88 -5.51 -4.47
CA VAL A 215 -5.56 -6.02 -5.82
C VAL A 215 -5.11 -7.48 -5.76
N LYS A 216 -4.25 -7.85 -4.81
CA LYS A 216 -3.82 -9.25 -4.63
C LYS A 216 -4.97 -10.19 -4.25
N MET A 217 -5.92 -9.71 -3.45
CA MET A 217 -7.15 -10.45 -3.17
C MET A 217 -8.03 -10.61 -4.43
N ALA A 218 -8.11 -9.59 -5.28
CA ALA A 218 -8.82 -9.69 -6.55
C ALA A 218 -8.15 -10.70 -7.49
N GLU A 219 -6.81 -10.70 -7.60
CA GLU A 219 -6.07 -11.71 -8.34
C GLU A 219 -6.38 -13.13 -7.85
N TYR A 220 -6.43 -13.33 -6.54
CA TYR A 220 -6.80 -14.61 -5.93
C TYR A 220 -8.16 -15.12 -6.40
N TYR A 221 -9.18 -14.24 -6.38
CA TYR A 221 -10.54 -14.61 -6.80
C TYR A 221 -10.70 -14.70 -8.33
N THR A 222 -9.84 -14.04 -9.09
CA THR A 222 -9.90 -14.05 -10.55
C THR A 222 -9.28 -15.31 -11.17
N TYR A 223 -8.11 -15.71 -10.69
CA TYR A 223 -7.26 -16.72 -11.32
C TYR A 223 -7.29 -18.09 -10.65
N GLU A 224 -8.20 -18.34 -9.69
CA GLU A 224 -8.23 -19.59 -8.92
C GLU A 224 -6.85 -19.95 -8.32
N LEU A 225 -6.17 -18.94 -7.81
CA LEU A 225 -4.84 -19.09 -7.22
C LEU A 225 -4.91 -19.70 -5.80
N TYR A 226 -3.83 -20.28 -5.35
CA TYR A 226 -3.60 -20.71 -3.97
C TYR A 226 -4.60 -21.76 -3.44
N GLY A 227 -5.02 -22.70 -4.28
CA GLY A 227 -5.96 -23.76 -3.88
C GLY A 227 -7.42 -23.29 -3.82
N ASN A 228 -7.74 -22.10 -4.31
CA ASN A 228 -9.09 -21.68 -4.57
C ASN A 228 -9.61 -22.40 -5.83
N ASP A 229 -10.51 -23.36 -5.66
CA ASP A 229 -11.01 -24.18 -6.76
C ASP A 229 -12.07 -23.47 -7.63
N LYS A 230 -12.47 -22.25 -7.23
CA LYS A 230 -13.53 -21.50 -7.94
C LYS A 230 -13.17 -20.03 -8.06
N ALA A 231 -13.01 -19.55 -9.29
CA ALA A 231 -12.98 -18.13 -9.57
C ALA A 231 -14.30 -17.48 -9.12
N ASP A 232 -14.21 -16.36 -8.47
CA ASP A 232 -15.35 -15.52 -8.06
C ASP A 232 -15.09 -14.09 -8.55
N TRP A 233 -15.46 -13.83 -9.79
CA TRP A 233 -15.23 -12.53 -10.42
C TRP A 233 -16.04 -11.40 -9.77
N GLU A 234 -17.18 -11.72 -9.15
CA GLU A 234 -17.95 -10.72 -8.38
C GLU A 234 -17.17 -10.25 -7.15
N LYS A 235 -16.57 -11.19 -6.39
CA LYS A 235 -15.68 -10.82 -5.30
C LYS A 235 -14.44 -10.08 -5.79
N ALA A 236 -13.82 -10.53 -6.88
CA ALA A 236 -12.68 -9.86 -7.47
C ALA A 236 -13.03 -8.40 -7.83
N LYS A 237 -14.17 -8.15 -8.47
CA LYS A 237 -14.62 -6.79 -8.79
C LYS A 237 -14.77 -5.91 -7.56
N ARG A 238 -15.38 -6.40 -6.48
CA ARG A 238 -15.53 -5.62 -5.24
C ARG A 238 -14.18 -5.18 -4.66
N TYR A 239 -13.18 -6.06 -4.63
CA TYR A 239 -11.84 -5.70 -4.21
C TYR A 239 -11.19 -4.67 -5.14
N LEU A 240 -11.38 -4.81 -6.45
CA LEU A 240 -10.85 -3.87 -7.44
C LEU A 240 -11.56 -2.51 -7.38
N GLU A 241 -12.87 -2.48 -7.18
CA GLU A 241 -13.65 -1.26 -6.96
C GLU A 241 -13.13 -0.49 -5.74
N ALA A 242 -12.93 -1.19 -4.61
CA ALA A 242 -12.39 -0.58 -3.42
C ALA A 242 -10.97 -0.04 -3.65
N ALA A 243 -10.06 -0.84 -4.20
CA ALA A 243 -8.69 -0.42 -4.47
C ALA A 243 -8.62 0.73 -5.51
N SER A 244 -9.44 0.68 -6.56
CA SER A 244 -9.55 1.75 -7.55
C SER A 244 -10.06 3.05 -6.93
N SER A 245 -11.06 2.96 -6.05
CA SER A 245 -11.60 4.11 -5.32
C SER A 245 -10.57 4.77 -4.41
N LEU A 246 -9.61 3.99 -3.92
CA LEU A 246 -8.45 4.45 -3.14
C LEU A 246 -7.28 4.95 -4.01
N GLY A 247 -7.47 5.12 -5.31
CA GLY A 247 -6.48 5.68 -6.22
C GLY A 247 -5.57 4.66 -6.91
N SER A 248 -5.80 3.36 -6.75
CA SER A 248 -5.00 2.35 -7.45
C SER A 248 -5.29 2.31 -8.94
N HIS A 249 -4.34 2.75 -9.76
CA HIS A 249 -4.42 2.68 -11.22
C HIS A 249 -4.47 1.24 -11.73
N ASP A 250 -3.68 0.36 -11.13
CA ASP A 250 -3.66 -1.07 -11.50
C ASP A 250 -5.02 -1.71 -11.24
N ALA A 251 -5.68 -1.36 -10.13
CA ALA A 251 -7.02 -1.82 -9.84
C ALA A 251 -8.05 -1.32 -10.86
N ALA A 252 -7.96 -0.04 -11.27
CA ALA A 252 -8.85 0.54 -12.26
C ALA A 252 -8.72 -0.16 -13.64
N ILE A 253 -7.47 -0.40 -14.05
CA ILE A 253 -7.16 -1.14 -15.31
C ILE A 253 -7.68 -2.56 -15.22
N PHE A 254 -7.41 -3.25 -14.10
CA PHE A 254 -7.85 -4.63 -13.94
C PHE A 254 -9.36 -4.76 -13.86
N LEU A 255 -10.06 -3.87 -13.15
CA LEU A 255 -11.51 -3.84 -13.06
C LEU A 255 -12.15 -3.67 -14.43
N LYS A 256 -11.66 -2.71 -15.22
CA LYS A 256 -12.14 -2.48 -16.58
C LYS A 256 -11.92 -3.71 -17.48
N ALA A 257 -10.75 -4.34 -17.39
CA ALA A 257 -10.42 -5.55 -18.14
C ALA A 257 -11.29 -6.75 -17.72
N LEU A 258 -11.51 -6.92 -16.42
CA LEU A 258 -12.34 -8.01 -15.89
C LEU A 258 -13.80 -7.85 -16.33
N THR A 259 -14.34 -6.63 -16.29
CA THR A 259 -15.70 -6.32 -16.76
C THR A 259 -15.85 -6.60 -18.25
N LEU A 260 -14.90 -6.14 -19.08
CA LEU A 260 -14.91 -6.40 -20.52
C LEU A 260 -14.84 -7.90 -20.84
N ALA A 261 -13.97 -8.63 -20.15
CA ALA A 261 -13.85 -10.08 -20.34
C ALA A 261 -15.12 -10.83 -19.94
N GLU A 262 -15.80 -10.40 -18.89
CA GLU A 262 -17.08 -10.97 -18.46
C GLU A 262 -18.18 -10.74 -19.50
N GLU A 263 -18.34 -9.51 -19.99
CA GLU A 263 -19.30 -9.18 -21.04
C GLU A 263 -19.12 -10.05 -22.28
N GLU A 264 -17.86 -10.24 -22.71
CA GLU A 264 -17.53 -11.11 -23.83
C GLU A 264 -17.82 -12.60 -23.54
N CYS A 265 -17.59 -13.07 -22.31
CA CYS A 265 -17.94 -14.42 -21.89
C CYS A 265 -19.46 -14.64 -21.94
N ILE A 266 -20.25 -13.72 -21.44
CA ILE A 266 -21.70 -13.77 -21.39
C ILE A 266 -22.27 -13.72 -22.84
N LYS A 267 -21.74 -12.85 -23.68
CA LYS A 267 -22.15 -12.72 -25.09
C LYS A 267 -22.00 -14.02 -25.88
N VAL A 268 -20.91 -14.77 -25.61
CA VAL A 268 -20.62 -16.01 -26.39
C VAL A 268 -21.26 -17.25 -25.77
N ASN A 269 -21.29 -17.35 -24.43
CA ASN A 269 -21.70 -18.59 -23.74
C ASN A 269 -23.02 -18.43 -22.95
N GLY A 270 -23.66 -17.27 -23.01
CA GLY A 270 -24.93 -16.96 -22.35
C GLY A 270 -24.76 -16.62 -20.83
N SER A 271 -23.69 -17.08 -20.18
CA SER A 271 -23.37 -16.74 -18.81
C SER A 271 -21.88 -16.95 -18.52
N LEU A 272 -21.39 -16.34 -17.45
CA LEU A 272 -20.02 -16.56 -16.97
C LEU A 272 -19.84 -18.00 -16.45
N GLU A 273 -20.85 -18.56 -15.80
CA GLU A 273 -20.83 -19.93 -15.27
C GLU A 273 -20.65 -20.99 -16.37
N ASN A 274 -21.31 -20.78 -17.53
CA ASN A 274 -21.21 -21.66 -18.69
C ASN A 274 -19.90 -21.48 -19.47
N THR A 275 -19.06 -20.49 -19.12
CA THR A 275 -17.83 -20.22 -19.86
C THR A 275 -16.71 -21.11 -19.32
N PRO A 276 -16.04 -21.92 -20.18
CA PRO A 276 -14.90 -22.73 -19.79
C PRO A 276 -13.76 -21.88 -19.20
N LYS A 277 -13.03 -22.45 -18.24
CA LYS A 277 -11.94 -21.78 -17.51
C LYS A 277 -10.87 -21.19 -18.45
N GLU A 278 -10.46 -21.97 -19.43
CA GLU A 278 -9.46 -21.56 -20.42
C GLU A 278 -9.93 -20.35 -21.24
N GLN A 279 -11.23 -20.30 -21.58
CA GLN A 279 -11.81 -19.18 -22.30
C GLN A 279 -11.90 -17.92 -21.43
N LYS A 280 -12.22 -18.06 -20.13
CA LYS A 280 -12.19 -16.95 -19.17
C LYS A 280 -10.78 -16.34 -19.11
N GLY A 281 -9.77 -17.16 -18.93
CA GLY A 281 -8.37 -16.73 -18.87
C GLY A 281 -7.92 -16.04 -20.17
N TYR A 282 -8.23 -16.63 -21.31
CA TYR A 282 -7.90 -16.04 -22.62
C TYR A 282 -8.56 -14.67 -22.83
N ARG A 283 -9.85 -14.55 -22.54
CA ARG A 283 -10.57 -13.27 -22.70
C ARG A 283 -10.07 -12.20 -21.77
N LEU A 284 -9.77 -12.57 -20.52
CA LEU A 284 -9.18 -11.62 -19.58
C LEU A 284 -7.81 -11.14 -20.03
N ALA A 285 -6.94 -12.03 -20.50
CA ALA A 285 -5.63 -11.65 -21.03
C ALA A 285 -5.75 -10.70 -22.23
N ALA A 286 -6.66 -10.98 -23.17
CA ALA A 286 -6.93 -10.12 -24.32
C ALA A 286 -7.51 -8.75 -23.90
N ALA A 287 -8.41 -8.72 -22.92
CA ALA A 287 -8.96 -7.49 -22.37
C ALA A 287 -7.87 -6.65 -21.66
N MET A 288 -7.02 -7.27 -20.86
CA MET A 288 -5.89 -6.60 -20.20
C MET A 288 -4.93 -5.96 -21.22
N GLU A 289 -4.61 -6.66 -22.29
CA GLU A 289 -3.76 -6.12 -23.35
C GLU A 289 -4.43 -4.93 -24.05
N THR A 290 -5.72 -5.04 -24.37
CA THR A 290 -6.49 -3.96 -24.99
C THR A 290 -6.52 -2.72 -24.12
N ILE A 291 -6.87 -2.87 -22.84
CA ILE A 291 -6.96 -1.75 -21.90
C ILE A 291 -5.59 -1.11 -21.68
N ARG A 292 -4.53 -1.89 -21.48
CA ARG A 292 -3.17 -1.35 -21.36
C ARG A 292 -2.77 -0.52 -22.59
N ASN A 293 -3.06 -1.02 -23.78
CA ASN A 293 -2.74 -0.29 -25.01
C ASN A 293 -3.56 1.01 -25.17
N GLU A 294 -4.76 1.09 -24.61
CA GLU A 294 -5.55 2.33 -24.57
C GLU A 294 -4.92 3.35 -23.58
N PHE A 295 -4.50 2.89 -22.40
CA PHE A 295 -3.89 3.74 -21.37
C PHE A 295 -2.53 4.31 -21.75
N TRP A 296 -1.70 3.58 -22.53
CA TRP A 296 -0.38 4.04 -22.98
C TRP A 296 -0.40 4.90 -24.24
N LYS A 297 -1.56 5.20 -24.80
CA LYS A 297 -1.71 6.09 -25.97
C LYS A 297 -1.98 7.55 -25.60
N ILE A 298 -2.07 7.86 -24.32
CA ILE A 298 -2.22 9.18 -23.74
C ILE A 298 -0.86 9.65 -23.21
#